data_b80ebd13c0ef06a05ed150ffc545654d
#
_entry.id   b80ebd13c0ef06a05ed150ffc545654d
#
_cell.length_a   1.000
_cell.length_b   1.000
_cell.length_c   1.000
_cell.angle_alpha   90.00
_cell.angle_beta   90.00
_cell.angle_gamma   90.00
#
_symmetry.space_group_name_H-M   'P 1'
#
loop_
_entity.id
_entity.type
_entity.pdbx_description
1 polymer ?
#
loop_
_entity_poly.entity_id
_entity_poly.type
_entity_poly.pdbx_seq_one_letter_code
_entity_poly.pdbx_strand_id
1 'polypeptide(L)'
;MAGVSDMAFRTLCREQGADLTYTEMVSAKGLSYANEKTRHLLDLAQGEDMVAVQLFGHEPDTMASQAAWIEQVMGENLAYIDINMGCPARKIVTKGDGSALMRDPDLAASIVSAVSRAVEHPVTVKFRRGWAMGCETAPEFAVRMQDAGAAAVAVHG
;
A
#
# COMPACT_ATOMS: atom_id res chain seq x y z
N MET A 1 -5.06 -3.21 -7.36
CA MET A 1 -5.15 -2.08 -8.34
C MET A 1 -6.60 -1.64 -8.40
N ALA A 2 -6.87 -0.37 -8.11
CA ALA A 2 -8.24 0.12 -8.00
C ALA A 2 -9.08 -0.17 -9.25
N GLY A 3 -10.29 -0.72 -9.05
CA GLY A 3 -11.20 -1.14 -10.10
C GLY A 3 -10.78 -2.40 -10.87
N VAL A 4 -9.78 -3.14 -10.39
CA VAL A 4 -9.29 -4.37 -11.03
C VAL A 4 -9.14 -5.51 -10.03
N SER A 5 -8.47 -5.30 -8.89
CA SER A 5 -8.20 -6.35 -7.91
C SER A 5 -9.30 -6.44 -6.83
N ASP A 6 -10.54 -6.48 -7.27
CA ASP A 6 -11.68 -6.80 -6.42
C ASP A 6 -11.68 -8.29 -6.01
N MET A 7 -12.61 -8.69 -5.14
CA MET A 7 -12.68 -10.07 -4.65
C MET A 7 -12.85 -11.08 -5.80
N ALA A 8 -13.66 -10.77 -6.81
CA ALA A 8 -13.89 -11.69 -7.92
C ALA A 8 -12.62 -11.94 -8.75
N PHE A 9 -11.86 -10.88 -9.05
CA PHE A 9 -10.58 -11.02 -9.74
C PHE A 9 -9.54 -11.76 -8.89
N ARG A 10 -9.47 -11.49 -7.58
CA ARG A 10 -8.57 -12.20 -6.67
C ARG A 10 -8.90 -13.69 -6.57
N THR A 11 -10.21 -14.05 -6.52
CA THR A 11 -10.64 -15.46 -6.59
C THR A 11 -10.11 -16.14 -7.84
N LEU A 12 -10.29 -15.52 -9.02
CA LEU A 12 -9.75 -16.08 -10.27
C LEU A 12 -8.23 -16.22 -10.25
N CYS A 13 -7.51 -15.26 -9.67
CA CYS A 13 -6.06 -15.37 -9.52
C CYS A 13 -5.66 -16.57 -8.63
N ARG A 14 -6.37 -16.78 -7.52
CA ARG A 14 -6.14 -17.95 -6.63
C ARG A 14 -6.43 -19.26 -7.35
N GLU A 15 -7.51 -19.36 -8.08
CA GLU A 15 -7.85 -20.53 -8.91
C GLU A 15 -6.78 -20.84 -9.97
N GLN A 16 -6.08 -19.81 -10.48
CA GLN A 16 -4.97 -19.96 -11.42
C GLN A 16 -3.61 -20.18 -10.76
N GLY A 17 -3.56 -20.36 -9.44
CA GLY A 17 -2.35 -20.72 -8.69
C GLY A 17 -1.54 -19.53 -8.17
N ALA A 18 -2.13 -18.34 -8.04
CA ALA A 18 -1.47 -17.25 -7.34
C ALA A 18 -1.35 -17.59 -5.85
N ASP A 19 -0.14 -17.56 -5.31
CA ASP A 19 0.10 -17.82 -3.87
C ASP A 19 -0.38 -16.68 -2.98
N LEU A 20 -0.34 -15.44 -3.48
CA LEU A 20 -0.75 -14.25 -2.76
C LEU A 20 -1.37 -13.22 -3.68
N THR A 21 -2.36 -12.52 -3.18
CA THR A 21 -3.06 -11.44 -3.89
C THR A 21 -3.00 -10.15 -3.09
N TYR A 22 -3.37 -9.05 -3.73
CA TYR A 22 -3.43 -7.72 -3.11
C TYR A 22 -4.86 -7.20 -3.14
N THR A 23 -5.27 -6.51 -2.08
CA THR A 23 -6.50 -5.72 -2.11
C THR A 23 -6.44 -4.63 -3.17
N GLU A 24 -7.57 -4.01 -3.48
CA GLU A 24 -7.57 -2.69 -4.09
C GLU A 24 -6.86 -1.67 -3.18
N MET A 25 -6.62 -0.45 -3.69
CA MET A 25 -6.03 0.63 -2.90
C MET A 25 -6.98 1.07 -1.78
N VAL A 26 -6.59 0.85 -0.54
CA VAL A 26 -7.33 1.22 0.68
C VAL A 26 -6.90 2.61 1.15
N SER A 27 -7.83 3.52 1.31
CA SER A 27 -7.54 4.87 1.79
C SER A 27 -7.39 4.88 3.31
N ALA A 28 -6.21 5.25 3.83
CA ALA A 28 -6.02 5.44 5.27
C ALA A 28 -7.00 6.50 5.82
N LYS A 29 -7.14 7.61 5.14
CA LYS A 29 -8.10 8.66 5.51
C LYS A 29 -9.56 8.17 5.42
N GLY A 30 -9.91 7.33 4.45
CA GLY A 30 -11.22 6.71 4.35
C GLY A 30 -11.52 5.79 5.53
N LEU A 31 -10.55 4.99 5.96
CA LEU A 31 -10.68 4.14 7.14
C LEU A 31 -10.84 4.95 8.44
N SER A 32 -10.09 6.04 8.60
CA SER A 32 -10.19 6.88 9.80
C SER A 32 -11.57 7.51 10.00
N TYR A 33 -12.35 7.67 8.93
CA TYR A 33 -13.76 8.09 8.98
C TYR A 33 -14.73 6.92 9.11
N ALA A 34 -14.26 5.71 9.41
CA ALA A 34 -15.07 4.49 9.49
C ALA A 34 -15.93 4.23 8.24
N ASN A 35 -15.43 4.58 7.06
CA ASN A 35 -16.15 4.40 5.80
C ASN A 35 -16.32 2.91 5.48
N GLU A 36 -17.57 2.42 5.54
CA GLU A 36 -17.89 1.00 5.32
C GLU A 36 -17.42 0.49 3.96
N LYS A 37 -17.58 1.27 2.89
CA LYS A 37 -17.09 0.87 1.55
C LYS A 37 -15.58 0.65 1.52
N THR A 38 -14.84 1.45 2.30
CA THR A 38 -13.38 1.28 2.41
C THR A 38 -13.04 0.04 3.24
N ARG A 39 -13.82 -0.27 4.28
CA ARG A 39 -13.65 -1.48 5.09
C ARG A 39 -13.89 -2.76 4.29
N HIS A 40 -14.90 -2.79 3.44
CA HIS A 40 -15.17 -3.93 2.55
C HIS A 40 -14.02 -4.27 1.58
N LEU A 41 -13.09 -3.34 1.34
CA LEU A 41 -11.89 -3.65 0.55
C LEU A 41 -10.93 -4.60 1.28
N LEU A 42 -11.10 -4.81 2.58
CA LEU A 42 -10.31 -5.73 3.40
C LEU A 42 -10.89 -7.15 3.41
N ASP A 43 -12.10 -7.36 2.90
CA ASP A 43 -12.75 -8.66 2.90
C ASP A 43 -11.94 -9.67 2.06
N LEU A 44 -11.79 -10.89 2.58
CA LEU A 44 -11.13 -11.97 1.86
C LEU A 44 -11.97 -12.45 0.68
N ALA A 45 -11.31 -12.76 -0.42
CA ALA A 45 -11.93 -13.43 -1.56
C ALA A 45 -12.05 -14.94 -1.28
N GLN A 46 -12.89 -15.62 -2.04
CA GLN A 46 -13.03 -17.06 -1.93
C GLN A 46 -11.68 -17.77 -2.19
N GLY A 47 -11.28 -18.64 -1.27
CA GLY A 47 -10.02 -19.38 -1.35
C GLY A 47 -8.78 -18.58 -0.94
N GLU A 48 -8.95 -17.39 -0.38
CA GLU A 48 -7.85 -16.65 0.26
C GLU A 48 -7.76 -17.00 1.74
N ASP A 49 -6.60 -17.50 2.17
CA ASP A 49 -6.25 -17.64 3.58
C ASP A 49 -5.67 -16.33 4.12
N MET A 50 -4.94 -15.62 3.27
CA MET A 50 -4.35 -14.31 3.56
C MET A 50 -4.28 -13.43 2.32
N VAL A 51 -4.19 -12.12 2.55
CA VAL A 51 -4.09 -11.10 1.50
C VAL A 51 -3.13 -9.98 1.92
N ALA A 52 -2.40 -9.41 0.97
CA ALA A 52 -1.64 -8.18 1.20
C ALA A 52 -2.56 -6.97 1.06
N VAL A 53 -2.52 -6.07 2.03
CA VAL A 53 -3.35 -4.85 2.01
C VAL A 53 -2.55 -3.69 1.46
N GLN A 54 -3.01 -3.12 0.33
CA GLN A 54 -2.38 -1.94 -0.24
C GLN A 54 -3.01 -0.66 0.32
N LEU A 55 -2.29 0.03 1.20
CA LEU A 55 -2.71 1.27 1.86
C LEU A 55 -2.17 2.50 1.10
N PHE A 56 -2.93 3.59 1.04
CA PHE A 56 -2.46 4.87 0.53
C PHE A 56 -2.90 6.05 1.38
N GLY A 57 -2.07 7.07 1.42
CA GLY A 57 -2.21 8.32 2.17
C GLY A 57 -0.88 9.06 2.22
N HIS A 58 -0.88 10.29 2.74
CA HIS A 58 0.32 11.11 2.88
C HIS A 58 0.57 11.60 4.31
N GLU A 59 -0.32 11.29 5.25
CA GLU A 59 -0.19 11.68 6.67
C GLU A 59 0.43 10.52 7.48
N PRO A 60 1.68 10.60 7.97
CA PRO A 60 2.36 9.48 8.62
C PRO A 60 1.58 8.88 9.79
N ASP A 61 1.03 9.71 10.68
CA ASP A 61 0.30 9.27 11.86
C ASP A 61 -1.02 8.56 11.48
N THR A 62 -1.73 9.08 10.48
CA THR A 62 -2.94 8.43 9.95
C THR A 62 -2.59 7.10 9.29
N MET A 63 -1.52 7.03 8.52
CA MET A 63 -1.06 5.80 7.89
C MET A 63 -0.69 4.75 8.93
N ALA A 64 0.07 5.12 9.94
CA ALA A 64 0.50 4.24 11.02
C ALA A 64 -0.68 3.71 11.85
N SER A 65 -1.59 4.60 12.26
CA SER A 65 -2.77 4.20 13.04
C SER A 65 -3.71 3.28 12.28
N GLN A 66 -3.90 3.51 10.97
CA GLN A 66 -4.75 2.64 10.16
C GLN A 66 -4.07 1.32 9.80
N ALA A 67 -2.75 1.29 9.63
CA ALA A 67 -2.01 0.04 9.47
C ALA A 67 -2.13 -0.85 10.71
N ALA A 68 -1.94 -0.29 11.91
CA ALA A 68 -2.11 -1.01 13.16
C ALA A 68 -3.56 -1.52 13.35
N TRP A 69 -4.55 -0.73 12.97
CA TRP A 69 -5.95 -1.16 13.01
C TRP A 69 -6.21 -2.30 12.01
N ILE A 70 -5.67 -2.23 10.78
CA ILE A 70 -5.77 -3.32 9.79
C ILE A 70 -5.16 -4.60 10.35
N GLU A 71 -3.95 -4.53 10.91
CA GLU A 71 -3.28 -5.67 11.53
C GLU A 71 -4.14 -6.30 12.64
N GLN A 72 -4.71 -5.47 13.50
CA GLN A 72 -5.57 -5.95 14.59
C GLN A 72 -6.83 -6.65 14.09
N VAL A 73 -7.49 -6.15 13.03
CA VAL A 73 -8.76 -6.72 12.54
C VAL A 73 -8.56 -7.90 11.62
N MET A 74 -7.45 -7.98 10.92
CA MET A 74 -7.18 -9.06 9.97
C MET A 74 -6.38 -10.22 10.62
N GLY A 75 -5.54 -9.94 11.62
CA GLY A 75 -4.76 -10.97 12.31
C GLY A 75 -3.97 -11.83 11.32
N GLU A 76 -4.11 -13.15 11.42
CA GLU A 76 -3.42 -14.14 10.57
C GLU A 76 -3.80 -14.06 9.08
N ASN A 77 -4.88 -13.37 8.74
CA ASN A 77 -5.30 -13.17 7.36
C ASN A 77 -4.55 -12.03 6.66
N LEU A 78 -3.75 -11.25 7.39
CA LEU A 78 -2.88 -10.22 6.82
C LEU A 78 -1.52 -10.82 6.44
N ALA A 79 -1.16 -10.77 5.16
CA ALA A 79 0.19 -11.16 4.74
C ALA A 79 1.21 -10.06 5.05
N TYR A 80 0.91 -8.83 4.67
CA TYR A 80 1.71 -7.62 4.93
C TYR A 80 0.96 -6.36 4.50
N ILE A 81 1.47 -5.20 4.91
CA ILE A 81 1.01 -3.88 4.47
C ILE A 81 1.87 -3.41 3.30
N ASP A 82 1.26 -3.09 2.17
CA ASP A 82 1.93 -2.47 1.03
C ASP A 82 1.55 -0.98 0.93
N ILE A 83 2.53 -0.08 0.86
CA ILE A 83 2.30 1.35 0.75
C ILE A 83 2.34 1.76 -0.73
N ASN A 84 1.23 2.32 -1.23
CA ASN A 84 1.17 2.82 -2.60
C ASN A 84 1.84 4.19 -2.73
N MET A 85 2.94 4.25 -3.46
CA MET A 85 3.65 5.47 -3.84
C MET A 85 3.77 5.59 -5.37
N GLY A 86 2.86 4.95 -6.12
CA GLY A 86 2.96 4.88 -7.58
C GLY A 86 1.71 5.28 -8.35
N CYS A 87 0.55 5.46 -7.70
CA CYS A 87 -0.69 5.81 -8.38
C CYS A 87 -0.61 7.21 -9.01
N PRO A 88 -0.78 7.36 -10.35
CA PRO A 88 -0.69 8.65 -11.02
C PRO A 88 -2.03 9.37 -11.14
N ALA A 89 -3.12 8.78 -10.65
CA ALA A 89 -4.46 9.32 -10.81
C ALA A 89 -4.55 10.73 -10.23
N ARG A 90 -5.03 11.70 -11.03
CA ARG A 90 -5.10 13.12 -10.65
C ARG A 90 -5.72 13.35 -9.29
N LYS A 91 -6.86 12.67 -8.99
CA LYS A 91 -7.56 12.77 -7.70
C LYS A 91 -6.73 12.30 -6.48
N ILE A 92 -5.72 11.49 -6.71
CA ILE A 92 -4.78 10.98 -5.69
C ILE A 92 -3.61 11.97 -5.57
N VAL A 93 -2.94 12.22 -6.69
CA VAL A 93 -1.72 13.05 -6.74
C VAL A 93 -1.96 14.50 -6.28
N THR A 94 -3.12 15.10 -6.60
CA THR A 94 -3.44 16.46 -6.16
C THR A 94 -3.63 16.61 -4.65
N LYS A 95 -3.80 15.49 -3.93
CA LYS A 95 -3.87 15.45 -2.46
C LYS A 95 -2.52 15.17 -1.79
N GLY A 96 -1.48 14.92 -2.56
CA GLY A 96 -0.17 14.51 -2.05
C GLY A 96 0.02 13.01 -1.91
N ASP A 97 -0.97 12.19 -2.31
CA ASP A 97 -0.93 10.74 -2.21
C ASP A 97 -0.29 10.07 -3.44
N GLY A 98 -0.06 8.76 -3.34
CA GLY A 98 0.39 7.95 -4.45
C GLY A 98 1.73 8.40 -5.01
N SER A 99 1.83 8.58 -6.33
CA SER A 99 3.10 8.95 -6.97
C SER A 99 3.60 10.35 -6.59
N ALA A 100 2.76 11.22 -5.99
CA ALA A 100 3.22 12.51 -5.48
C ALA A 100 4.31 12.36 -4.41
N LEU A 101 4.28 11.28 -3.62
CA LEU A 101 5.28 10.98 -2.60
C LEU A 101 6.70 10.78 -3.15
N MET A 102 6.84 10.40 -4.42
CA MET A 102 8.16 10.32 -5.07
C MET A 102 8.84 11.68 -5.23
N ARG A 103 8.10 12.78 -5.11
CA ARG A 103 8.64 14.15 -5.16
C ARG A 103 9.08 14.66 -3.79
N ASP A 104 8.70 13.95 -2.73
CA ASP A 104 9.08 14.24 -1.35
C ASP A 104 9.56 12.95 -0.67
N PRO A 105 10.82 12.54 -0.94
CA PRO A 105 11.38 11.32 -0.38
C PRO A 105 11.50 11.35 1.15
N ASP A 106 11.57 12.53 1.77
CA ASP A 106 11.61 12.68 3.24
C ASP A 106 10.26 12.33 3.84
N LEU A 107 9.18 12.84 3.27
CA LEU A 107 7.81 12.48 3.67
C LEU A 107 7.56 10.99 3.42
N ALA A 108 7.96 10.47 2.26
CA ALA A 108 7.82 9.05 1.93
C ALA A 108 8.51 8.16 2.98
N ALA A 109 9.76 8.48 3.34
CA ALA A 109 10.53 7.76 4.36
C ALA A 109 9.86 7.87 5.74
N SER A 110 9.34 9.04 6.11
CA SER A 110 8.63 9.23 7.38
C SER A 110 7.38 8.38 7.48
N ILE A 111 6.61 8.23 6.39
CA ILE A 111 5.44 7.36 6.32
C ILE A 111 5.86 5.89 6.52
N VAL A 112 6.86 5.41 5.77
CA VAL A 112 7.35 4.03 5.90
C VAL A 112 7.80 3.75 7.32
N SER A 113 8.60 4.64 7.90
CA SER A 113 9.10 4.51 9.26
C SER A 113 7.98 4.54 10.31
N ALA A 114 6.96 5.37 10.14
CA ALA A 114 5.81 5.41 11.03
C ALA A 114 4.99 4.12 10.98
N VAL A 115 4.69 3.62 9.78
CA VAL A 115 3.94 2.38 9.57
C VAL A 115 4.74 1.18 10.07
N SER A 116 6.02 1.05 9.70
CA SER A 116 6.88 -0.07 10.11
C SER A 116 7.06 -0.20 11.63
N ARG A 117 7.00 0.93 12.36
CA ARG A 117 7.02 0.89 13.84
C ARG A 117 5.67 0.59 14.48
N ALA A 118 4.58 0.71 13.73
CA ALA A 118 3.23 0.55 14.26
C ALA A 118 2.68 -0.87 14.08
N VAL A 119 3.30 -1.70 13.25
CA VAL A 119 2.87 -3.06 12.94
C VAL A 119 4.02 -4.06 13.11
N GLU A 120 3.68 -5.32 13.38
CA GLU A 120 4.64 -6.44 13.42
C GLU A 120 4.80 -7.08 12.05
N HIS A 121 3.76 -7.03 11.20
CA HIS A 121 3.81 -7.56 9.84
C HIS A 121 4.77 -6.78 8.95
N PRO A 122 5.38 -7.42 7.93
CA PRO A 122 6.26 -6.73 7.00
C PRO A 122 5.55 -5.56 6.31
N VAL A 123 6.30 -4.48 6.07
CA VAL A 123 5.85 -3.32 5.30
C VAL A 123 6.58 -3.29 3.97
N THR A 124 5.85 -3.19 2.88
CA THR A 124 6.41 -3.08 1.52
C THR A 124 6.01 -1.76 0.88
N VAL A 125 6.71 -1.35 -0.16
CA VAL A 125 6.43 -0.10 -0.87
C VAL A 125 6.38 -0.35 -2.37
N LYS A 126 5.32 0.12 -3.03
CA LYS A 126 5.22 0.08 -4.48
C LYS A 126 5.26 1.49 -5.05
N PHE A 127 6.24 1.77 -5.93
CA PHE A 127 6.44 3.08 -6.56
C PHE A 127 6.80 2.95 -8.04
N ARG A 128 7.07 4.07 -8.72
CA ARG A 128 7.43 4.13 -10.13
C ARG A 128 8.94 4.27 -10.32
N ARG A 129 9.42 3.97 -11.54
CA ARG A 129 10.80 4.20 -11.96
C ARG A 129 11.27 5.64 -11.72
N GLY A 130 10.36 6.61 -11.85
CA GLY A 130 10.58 8.02 -11.60
C GLY A 130 9.29 8.81 -11.69
N TRP A 131 9.34 10.09 -11.30
CA TRP A 131 8.19 10.98 -11.37
C TRP A 131 7.87 11.42 -12.80
N ALA A 132 8.87 11.65 -13.62
CA ALA A 132 8.74 12.13 -15.00
C ALA A 132 9.63 11.34 -15.94
N MET A 133 9.33 11.40 -17.24
CA MET A 133 10.15 10.79 -18.28
C MET A 133 11.57 11.36 -18.24
N GLY A 134 12.59 10.48 -18.26
CA GLY A 134 14.00 10.87 -18.14
C GLY A 134 14.46 11.23 -16.72
N CYS A 135 13.58 11.10 -15.72
CA CYS A 135 13.91 11.32 -14.32
C CYS A 135 13.78 9.99 -13.57
N GLU A 136 14.83 9.16 -13.65
CA GLU A 136 14.88 7.84 -13.00
C GLU A 136 15.46 7.96 -11.60
N THR A 137 14.60 7.93 -10.59
CA THR A 137 14.97 8.07 -9.17
C THR A 137 14.74 6.80 -8.37
N ALA A 138 14.34 5.71 -9.03
CA ALA A 138 14.00 4.46 -8.35
C ALA A 138 15.14 3.87 -7.49
N PRO A 139 16.40 3.84 -7.92
CA PRO A 139 17.48 3.25 -7.10
C PRO A 139 17.66 3.97 -5.77
N GLU A 140 17.77 5.28 -5.77
CA GLU A 140 17.96 6.09 -4.57
C GLU A 140 16.71 6.06 -3.69
N PHE A 141 15.53 6.10 -4.31
CA PHE A 141 14.25 6.01 -3.59
C PHE A 141 14.09 4.64 -2.92
N ALA A 142 14.49 3.54 -3.59
CA ALA A 142 14.43 2.20 -3.03
C ALA A 142 15.31 2.06 -1.77
N VAL A 143 16.58 2.52 -1.84
CA VAL A 143 17.49 2.52 -0.70
C VAL A 143 16.89 3.30 0.47
N ARG A 144 16.34 4.49 0.19
CA ARG A 144 15.73 5.32 1.22
C ARG A 144 14.50 4.66 1.88
N MET A 145 13.66 3.95 1.12
CA MET A 145 12.53 3.19 1.67
C MET A 145 13.02 2.00 2.51
N GLN A 146 14.06 1.31 2.08
CA GLN A 146 14.71 0.25 2.85
C GLN A 146 15.23 0.78 4.19
N ASP A 147 15.99 1.89 4.18
CA ASP A 147 16.53 2.52 5.39
C ASP A 147 15.41 2.98 6.35
N ALA A 148 14.24 3.33 5.82
CA ALA A 148 13.06 3.69 6.58
C ALA A 148 12.31 2.49 7.17
N GLY A 149 12.68 1.25 6.83
CA GLY A 149 12.10 0.02 7.37
C GLY A 149 11.24 -0.80 6.41
N ALA A 150 11.25 -0.50 5.11
CA ALA A 150 10.57 -1.34 4.13
C ALA A 150 11.28 -2.69 3.99
N ALA A 151 10.54 -3.79 4.14
CA ALA A 151 11.03 -5.15 3.98
C ALA A 151 11.24 -5.53 2.50
N ALA A 152 10.48 -4.92 1.59
CA ALA A 152 10.63 -5.10 0.15
C ALA A 152 10.09 -3.88 -0.62
N VAL A 153 10.51 -3.75 -1.87
CA VAL A 153 10.03 -2.72 -2.79
C VAL A 153 9.62 -3.32 -4.14
N ALA A 154 8.58 -2.75 -4.75
CA ALA A 154 8.14 -3.09 -6.09
C ALA A 154 8.22 -1.85 -6.99
N VAL A 155 8.94 -1.95 -8.10
CA VAL A 155 9.14 -0.83 -9.03
C VAL A 155 8.30 -1.05 -10.29
N HIS A 156 7.47 -0.07 -10.63
CA HIS A 156 6.73 -0.02 -11.89
C HIS A 156 7.59 0.69 -12.94
N GLY A 157 7.92 -0.06 -14.00
CA GLY A 157 8.69 0.45 -15.14
C GLY A 157 7.95 1.43 -16.03
#